data_dc32e7830eed3fd0c02505be61d43eea
#
_entry.id   dc32e7830eed3fd0c02505be61d43eea
#
_cell.length_a   1.000
_cell.length_b   1.000
_cell.length_c   1.000
_cell.angle_alpha   90.00
_cell.angle_beta   90.00
_cell.angle_gamma   90.00
#
_symmetry.space_group_name_H-M   'P 1'
#
loop_
_entity.id
_entity.type
_entity.pdbx_description
1 polymer ?
#
loop_
_entity_poly.entity_id
_entity_poly.type
_entity_poly.pdbx_seq_one_letter_code
_entity_poly.pdbx_strand_id
1 'polypeptide(L)'
;MRIEDTTILITDDSILARKQLKDIISTLGTLVFVEATDGQSAIDKYKEVHPDLVFLDIVMPKKDGNDAIRDIMEFDPKATIIIASSVGTQSQLKNALEAGAKDFIQKPLDKEQVLAVVKRFLEGR
;
A
#
# COMPACT_ATOMS: atom_id res chain seq x y z
N MET A 1 -17.44 -2.07 -6.06
CA MET A 1 -16.80 -0.77 -6.42
C MET A 1 -16.28 -0.83 -7.84
N ARG A 2 -16.43 0.22 -8.58
CA ARG A 2 -15.93 0.31 -9.94
C ARG A 2 -14.44 0.66 -9.94
N ILE A 3 -13.69 0.01 -10.81
CA ILE A 3 -12.23 0.24 -10.90
C ILE A 3 -11.94 1.71 -11.21
N GLU A 4 -12.73 2.34 -12.08
CA GLU A 4 -12.52 3.74 -12.49
C GLU A 4 -12.66 4.73 -11.35
N ASP A 5 -13.35 4.35 -10.29
CA ASP A 5 -13.58 5.23 -9.13
C ASP A 5 -12.59 4.97 -8.00
N THR A 6 -11.56 4.17 -8.26
CA THR A 6 -10.64 3.71 -7.22
C THR A 6 -9.42 4.62 -7.13
N THR A 7 -9.06 5.00 -5.91
CA THR A 7 -7.83 5.73 -5.60
C THR A 7 -6.89 4.83 -4.83
N ILE A 8 -5.66 4.71 -5.30
CA ILE A 8 -4.64 3.86 -4.68
C ILE A 8 -3.45 4.74 -4.28
N LEU A 9 -3.09 4.67 -3.00
CA LEU A 9 -1.89 5.33 -2.49
C LEU A 9 -0.73 4.34 -2.54
N ILE A 10 0.35 4.73 -3.19
CA ILE A 10 1.57 3.92 -3.29
C ILE A 10 2.69 4.64 -2.56
N THR A 11 3.23 3.99 -1.53
CA THR A 11 4.27 4.55 -0.69
C THR A 11 5.53 3.71 -0.76
N ASP A 12 6.59 4.32 -1.29
CA ASP A 12 7.91 3.69 -1.44
C ASP A 12 8.89 4.82 -1.74
N ASP A 13 10.11 4.75 -1.20
CA ASP A 13 11.12 5.77 -1.48
C ASP A 13 11.76 5.58 -2.87
N SER A 14 11.52 4.46 -3.53
CA SER A 14 12.03 4.17 -4.87
C SER A 14 11.04 4.57 -5.95
N ILE A 15 11.44 5.48 -6.83
CA ILE A 15 10.64 5.86 -8.00
C ILE A 15 10.34 4.64 -8.87
N LEU A 16 11.34 3.78 -9.07
CA LEU A 16 11.18 2.59 -9.91
C LEU A 16 10.16 1.62 -9.32
N ALA A 17 10.22 1.40 -8.02
CA ALA A 17 9.27 0.51 -7.35
C ALA A 17 7.83 1.04 -7.47
N ARG A 18 7.64 2.35 -7.29
CA ARG A 18 6.31 2.96 -7.46
C ARG A 18 5.82 2.81 -8.90
N LYS A 19 6.70 3.04 -9.87
CA LYS A 19 6.35 2.91 -11.29
C LYS A 19 5.96 1.47 -11.64
N GLN A 20 6.72 0.49 -11.19
CA GLN A 20 6.42 -0.92 -11.44
C GLN A 20 5.03 -1.30 -10.92
N LEU A 21 4.72 -0.87 -9.70
CA LEU A 21 3.44 -1.18 -9.10
C LEU A 21 2.29 -0.50 -9.84
N LYS A 22 2.45 0.77 -10.22
CA LYS A 22 1.46 1.48 -11.02
C LYS A 22 1.23 0.82 -12.37
N ASP A 23 2.30 0.43 -13.05
CA ASP A 23 2.21 -0.21 -14.37
C ASP A 23 1.43 -1.53 -14.28
N ILE A 24 1.69 -2.31 -13.25
CA ILE A 24 0.98 -3.57 -13.05
C ILE A 24 -0.51 -3.32 -12.80
N ILE A 25 -0.83 -2.44 -11.87
CA ILE A 25 -2.22 -2.19 -11.47
C ILE A 25 -3.01 -1.51 -12.59
N SER A 26 -2.34 -0.68 -13.39
CA SER A 26 -2.99 0.01 -14.52
C SER A 26 -3.56 -0.94 -15.57
N THR A 27 -3.12 -2.20 -15.58
CA THR A 27 -3.68 -3.19 -16.49
C THR A 27 -5.14 -3.55 -16.15
N LEU A 28 -5.60 -3.21 -14.95
CA LEU A 28 -6.99 -3.44 -14.54
C LEU A 28 -7.96 -2.38 -15.05
N GLY A 29 -7.46 -1.22 -15.43
CA GLY A 29 -8.30 -0.11 -15.90
C GLY A 29 -7.72 1.23 -15.50
N THR A 30 -8.50 2.28 -15.65
CA THR A 30 -8.08 3.64 -15.29
C THR A 30 -8.36 3.89 -13.81
N LEU A 31 -7.31 4.05 -13.04
CA LEU A 31 -7.39 4.32 -11.62
C LEU A 31 -6.66 5.64 -11.31
N VAL A 32 -6.94 6.18 -10.14
CA VAL A 32 -6.22 7.35 -9.63
C VAL A 32 -5.12 6.86 -8.70
N PHE A 33 -3.88 7.23 -8.99
CA PHE A 33 -2.75 6.91 -8.14
C PHE A 33 -2.26 8.16 -7.42
N VAL A 34 -1.98 8.02 -6.13
CA VAL A 34 -1.33 9.04 -5.32
C VAL A 34 -0.05 8.42 -4.78
N GLU A 35 1.04 9.16 -4.78
CA GLU A 35 2.34 8.64 -4.39
C GLU A 35 2.88 9.35 -3.16
N ALA A 36 3.55 8.59 -2.31
CA ALA A 36 4.28 9.09 -1.15
C ALA A 36 5.66 8.44 -1.12
N THR A 37 6.62 9.14 -0.54
CA THR A 37 8.03 8.69 -0.53
C THR A 37 8.53 8.28 0.84
N ASP A 38 7.76 8.53 1.89
CA ASP A 38 8.11 8.15 3.25
C ASP A 38 6.84 7.97 4.10
N GLY A 39 7.03 7.51 5.34
CA GLY A 39 5.90 7.23 6.21
C GLY A 39 5.07 8.45 6.55
N GLN A 40 5.70 9.60 6.78
CA GLN A 40 4.96 10.81 7.11
C GLN A 40 4.13 11.30 5.94
N SER A 41 4.70 11.32 4.73
CA SER A 41 3.94 11.72 3.56
C SER A 41 2.79 10.76 3.24
N ALA A 42 2.95 9.47 3.56
CA ALA A 42 1.88 8.50 3.41
C ALA A 42 0.70 8.85 4.32
N ILE A 43 0.97 9.19 5.57
CA ILE A 43 -0.07 9.58 6.52
C ILE A 43 -0.78 10.84 6.03
N ASP A 44 -0.02 11.85 5.62
CA ASP A 44 -0.57 13.11 5.14
C ASP A 44 -1.44 12.91 3.90
N LYS A 45 -0.97 12.11 2.95
CA LYS A 45 -1.73 11.81 1.74
C LYS A 45 -2.98 11.01 2.04
N TYR A 46 -2.91 10.06 2.97
CA TYR A 46 -4.08 9.30 3.37
C TYR A 46 -5.19 10.22 3.90
N LYS A 47 -4.83 11.14 4.77
CA LYS A 47 -5.78 12.11 5.34
C LYS A 47 -6.37 13.02 4.28
N GLU A 48 -5.59 13.37 3.26
CA GLU A 48 -6.01 14.26 2.19
C GLU A 48 -6.98 13.58 1.22
N VAL A 49 -6.69 12.35 0.79
CA VAL A 49 -7.43 11.73 -0.32
C VAL A 49 -8.29 10.53 0.08
N HIS A 50 -8.12 9.98 1.28
CA HIS A 50 -8.85 8.79 1.74
C HIS A 50 -8.84 7.67 0.67
N PRO A 51 -7.67 7.11 0.34
CA PRO A 51 -7.58 6.13 -0.73
C PRO A 51 -8.33 4.84 -0.38
N ASP A 52 -8.71 4.10 -1.41
CA ASP A 52 -9.39 2.81 -1.25
C ASP A 52 -8.42 1.70 -0.87
N LEU A 53 -7.15 1.85 -1.25
CA LEU A 53 -6.12 0.85 -1.02
C LEU A 53 -4.78 1.55 -0.86
N VAL A 54 -3.96 1.06 0.07
CA VAL A 54 -2.62 1.61 0.32
C VAL A 54 -1.59 0.51 0.13
N PHE A 55 -0.57 0.76 -0.68
CA PHE A 55 0.65 -0.04 -0.71
C PHE A 55 1.74 0.71 0.03
N LEU A 56 2.46 0.02 0.91
CA LEU A 56 3.41 0.65 1.81
C LEU A 56 4.64 -0.24 1.98
N ASP A 57 5.81 0.32 1.74
CA ASP A 57 7.07 -0.35 2.09
C ASP A 57 7.30 -0.21 3.60
N ILE A 58 7.86 -1.25 4.22
CA ILE A 58 8.18 -1.22 5.64
C ILE A 58 9.40 -0.34 5.91
N VAL A 59 10.43 -0.45 5.07
CA VAL A 59 11.70 0.26 5.28
C VAL A 59 11.70 1.54 4.48
N MET A 60 11.50 2.67 5.16
CA MET A 60 11.46 3.98 4.55
C MET A 60 12.15 5.00 5.45
N PRO A 61 12.66 6.12 4.86
CA PRO A 61 13.21 7.21 5.66
C PRO A 61 12.13 7.95 6.44
N LYS A 62 12.54 8.70 7.42
CA LYS A 62 11.76 9.57 8.31
C LYS A 62 10.86 8.80 9.26
N LYS A 63 9.89 8.06 8.75
CA LYS A 63 8.98 7.27 9.57
C LYS A 63 8.84 5.89 8.95
N ASP A 64 9.11 4.85 9.72
CA ASP A 64 9.06 3.49 9.18
C ASP A 64 7.63 3.04 8.90
N GLY A 65 7.52 1.94 8.14
CA GLY A 65 6.22 1.46 7.69
C GLY A 65 5.28 1.08 8.82
N ASN A 66 5.80 0.48 9.89
CA ASN A 66 4.94 0.03 11.00
C ASN A 66 4.33 1.22 11.74
N ASP A 67 5.12 2.28 11.96
CA ASP A 67 4.61 3.49 12.58
C ASP A 67 3.57 4.16 11.68
N ALA A 68 3.82 4.19 10.38
CA ALA A 68 2.85 4.74 9.43
C ALA A 68 1.55 3.95 9.44
N ILE A 69 1.62 2.62 9.49
CA ILE A 69 0.42 1.77 9.58
C ILE A 69 -0.40 2.12 10.81
N ARG A 70 0.25 2.22 11.97
CA ARG A 70 -0.44 2.53 13.23
C ARG A 70 -1.14 3.88 13.15
N ASP A 71 -0.46 4.89 12.63
CA ASP A 71 -1.02 6.24 12.54
C ASP A 71 -2.19 6.30 11.56
N ILE A 72 -2.08 5.61 10.42
CA ILE A 72 -3.20 5.55 9.45
C ILE A 72 -4.39 4.82 10.07
N MET A 73 -4.14 3.70 10.74
CA MET A 73 -5.21 2.91 11.37
C MET A 73 -5.87 3.66 12.52
N GLU A 74 -5.12 4.48 13.24
CA GLU A 74 -5.69 5.34 14.27
C GLU A 74 -6.62 6.39 13.67
N PHE A 75 -6.22 6.97 12.53
CA PHE A 75 -7.04 7.94 11.81
C PHE A 75 -8.27 7.28 11.17
N ASP A 76 -8.08 6.10 10.56
CA ASP A 76 -9.15 5.38 9.86
C ASP A 76 -9.00 3.88 10.11
N PRO A 77 -9.75 3.31 11.08
CA PRO A 77 -9.66 1.87 11.38
C PRO A 77 -10.09 0.95 10.24
N LYS A 78 -10.70 1.48 9.19
CA LYS A 78 -11.12 0.71 8.01
C LYS A 78 -10.11 0.76 6.87
N ALA A 79 -8.96 1.41 7.07
CA ALA A 79 -7.93 1.52 6.05
C ALA A 79 -7.48 0.13 5.58
N THR A 80 -7.31 -0.02 4.28
CA THR A 80 -6.82 -1.27 3.68
C THR A 80 -5.37 -1.06 3.24
N ILE A 81 -4.45 -1.62 4.01
CA ILE A 81 -3.00 -1.43 3.81
C ILE A 81 -2.37 -2.76 3.44
N ILE A 82 -1.64 -2.76 2.32
CA ILE A 82 -0.89 -3.91 1.84
C ILE A 82 0.59 -3.55 1.88
N ILE A 83 1.39 -4.39 2.53
CA ILE A 83 2.84 -4.19 2.57
C ILE A 83 3.44 -4.68 1.25
N ALA A 84 4.34 -3.89 0.66
CA ALA A 84 5.09 -4.24 -0.55
C ALA A 84 6.56 -4.00 -0.26
N SER A 85 7.30 -5.05 0.13
CA SER A 85 8.66 -4.89 0.62
C SER A 85 9.57 -6.03 0.20
N SER A 86 10.87 -5.72 0.07
CA SER A 86 11.90 -6.73 -0.11
C SER A 86 12.35 -7.33 1.22
N VAL A 87 12.00 -6.70 2.33
CA VAL A 87 12.35 -7.18 3.67
C VAL A 87 11.32 -8.21 4.09
N GLY A 88 11.77 -9.45 4.29
CA GLY A 88 10.86 -10.58 4.46
C GLY A 88 11.04 -11.37 5.73
N THR A 89 11.54 -10.79 6.84
CA THR A 89 11.59 -11.56 8.08
C THR A 89 10.18 -11.74 8.61
N GLN A 90 9.92 -12.93 9.18
CA GLN A 90 8.61 -13.23 9.72
C GLN A 90 8.21 -12.27 10.83
N SER A 91 9.17 -11.83 11.65
CA SER A 91 8.87 -10.90 12.75
C SER A 91 8.42 -9.54 12.22
N GLN A 92 9.01 -9.05 11.13
CA GLN A 92 8.61 -7.78 10.54
C GLN A 92 7.21 -7.85 9.93
N LEU A 93 6.92 -8.95 9.24
CA LEU A 93 5.59 -9.18 8.68
C LEU A 93 4.53 -9.29 9.77
N LYS A 94 4.85 -10.03 10.83
CA LYS A 94 3.95 -10.18 11.97
C LYS A 94 3.65 -8.81 12.60
N ASN A 95 4.69 -8.00 12.80
CA ASN A 95 4.53 -6.67 13.38
C ASN A 95 3.65 -5.78 12.50
N ALA A 96 3.81 -5.85 11.19
CA ALA A 96 3.00 -5.08 10.25
C ALA A 96 1.54 -5.51 10.30
N LEU A 97 1.27 -6.81 10.33
CA LEU A 97 -0.10 -7.33 10.43
C LEU A 97 -0.74 -6.95 11.76
N GLU A 98 0.00 -7.03 12.85
CA GLU A 98 -0.48 -6.61 14.17
C GLU A 98 -0.76 -5.11 14.22
N ALA A 99 0.00 -4.31 13.48
CA ALA A 99 -0.22 -2.87 13.39
C ALA A 99 -1.46 -2.52 12.57
N GLY A 100 -1.96 -3.44 11.73
CA GLY A 100 -3.18 -3.24 10.98
C GLY A 100 -3.12 -3.54 9.49
N ALA A 101 -1.95 -3.93 8.95
CA ALA A 101 -1.86 -4.31 7.54
C ALA A 101 -2.71 -5.54 7.27
N LYS A 102 -3.34 -5.58 6.10
CA LYS A 102 -4.26 -6.66 5.73
C LYS A 102 -3.55 -7.82 5.02
N ASP A 103 -2.47 -7.51 4.32
CA ASP A 103 -1.73 -8.53 3.56
C ASP A 103 -0.35 -7.96 3.21
N PHE A 104 0.47 -8.78 2.56
CA PHE A 104 1.75 -8.31 2.06
C PHE A 104 2.08 -8.97 0.72
N ILE A 105 2.92 -8.29 -0.06
CA ILE A 105 3.54 -8.84 -1.26
C ILE A 105 5.04 -8.58 -1.16
N GLN A 106 5.83 -9.52 -1.68
CA GLN A 106 7.29 -9.43 -1.59
C GLN A 106 7.88 -8.96 -2.91
N LYS A 107 8.91 -8.14 -2.82
CA LYS A 107 9.70 -7.76 -4.00
C LYS A 107 10.73 -8.84 -4.31
N PRO A 108 11.06 -9.10 -5.56
CA PRO A 108 10.54 -8.42 -6.76
C PRO A 108 9.05 -8.73 -6.99
N LEU A 109 8.33 -7.75 -7.52
CA LEU A 109 6.89 -7.86 -7.66
C LEU A 109 6.50 -8.94 -8.67
N ASP A 110 5.53 -9.77 -8.30
CA ASP A 110 4.89 -10.74 -9.18
C ASP A 110 3.57 -10.13 -9.65
N LYS A 111 3.45 -9.93 -10.95
CA LYS A 111 2.25 -9.30 -11.54
C LYS A 111 0.97 -9.99 -11.12
N GLU A 112 0.94 -11.33 -11.18
CA GLU A 112 -0.25 -12.09 -10.84
C GLU A 112 -0.62 -11.93 -9.37
N GLN A 113 0.37 -11.94 -8.47
CA GLN A 113 0.14 -11.76 -7.06
C GLN A 113 -0.39 -10.35 -6.76
N VAL A 114 0.19 -9.33 -7.37
CA VAL A 114 -0.26 -7.94 -7.19
C VAL A 114 -1.71 -7.80 -7.63
N LEU A 115 -2.04 -8.30 -8.82
CA LEU A 115 -3.40 -8.20 -9.36
C LEU A 115 -4.40 -8.97 -8.51
N ALA A 116 -4.03 -10.15 -8.02
CA ALA A 116 -4.89 -10.96 -7.15
C ALA A 116 -5.21 -10.20 -5.84
N VAL A 117 -4.21 -9.58 -5.23
CA VAL A 117 -4.40 -8.82 -3.99
C VAL A 117 -5.30 -7.63 -4.24
N VAL A 118 -5.06 -6.86 -5.31
CA VAL A 118 -5.88 -5.68 -5.63
C VAL A 118 -7.32 -6.09 -5.85
N LYS A 119 -7.56 -7.11 -6.67
CA LYS A 119 -8.92 -7.58 -6.94
C LYS A 119 -9.62 -8.04 -5.66
N ARG A 120 -8.92 -8.80 -4.82
CA ARG A 120 -9.51 -9.33 -3.59
C ARG A 120 -10.02 -8.21 -2.68
N PHE A 121 -9.22 -7.16 -2.49
CA PHE A 121 -9.58 -6.10 -1.56
C PHE A 121 -10.53 -5.08 -2.16
N LEU A 122 -10.50 -4.84 -3.46
CA LEU A 122 -11.44 -3.90 -4.09
C LEU A 122 -12.79 -4.54 -4.38
N GLU A 123 -12.81 -5.77 -4.88
CA GLU A 123 -14.06 -6.48 -5.18
C GLU A 123 -14.83 -6.91 -3.93
N GLY A 124 -14.14 -7.10 -2.83
CA GLY A 124 -14.77 -7.49 -1.57
C GLY A 124 -15.40 -6.35 -0.78
N ARG A 125 -15.47 -5.16 -1.34
CA ARG A 125 -15.94 -3.97 -0.63
C ARG A 125 -17.39 -3.63 -0.86
#